data_79570eb69666b150671e1a40b6898ec5
#
_entry.id   79570eb69666b150671e1a40b6898ec5
#
_cell.length_a   1.000
_cell.length_b   1.000
_cell.length_c   1.000
_cell.angle_alpha   90.00
_cell.angle_beta   90.00
_cell.angle_gamma   90.00
#
_symmetry.space_group_name_H-M   'P 1'
#
loop_
_entity.id
_entity.type
_entity.pdbx_description
1 polymer ?
#
loop_
_entity_poly.entity_id
_entity_poly.type
_entity_poly.pdbx_seq_one_letter_code
_entity_poly.pdbx_strand_id
1 'polypeptide(L)'
;PNTVTKTLRTDKVYEADLSTYSIEAYPDYSPLPDQVRTIRAFDRPVILVDDMLHDGKRIRRLAPLLEETHTPVDQVLVGYLTGVGRDLMEQLGYPVDGIYYLPNLRMRFVESTLYPFIGGDTVRRTERLPGGLQPSVNRILPYAAPEFAPMDGRTAWELSLCCLENARDILLALETEFRGLY
;
A
#
# COMPACT_ATOMS: atom_id res chain seq x y z
N PRO A 1 15.39 -19.87 18.76
CA PRO A 1 15.22 -18.43 18.52
C PRO A 1 13.78 -18.06 18.81
N ASN A 2 13.60 -17.10 19.72
CA ASN A 2 12.27 -16.65 20.17
C ASN A 2 11.78 -15.45 19.33
N THR A 3 11.73 -15.59 18.02
CA THR A 3 11.20 -14.55 17.15
C THR A 3 9.69 -14.69 17.01
N VAL A 4 8.97 -13.59 17.25
CA VAL A 4 7.52 -13.54 17.07
C VAL A 4 7.24 -12.63 15.88
N THR A 5 6.56 -13.17 14.88
CA THR A 5 6.12 -12.38 13.72
C THR A 5 4.70 -11.86 13.95
N LYS A 6 4.52 -10.57 13.75
CA LYS A 6 3.20 -9.91 13.80
C LYS A 6 3.02 -9.03 12.58
N THR A 7 1.84 -9.04 12.01
CA THR A 7 1.48 -8.17 10.90
C THR A 7 0.72 -6.96 11.44
N LEU A 8 1.21 -5.77 11.15
CA LEU A 8 0.43 -4.54 11.29
C LEU A 8 -0.55 -4.45 10.11
N ARG A 9 -1.83 -4.49 10.43
CA ARG A 9 -2.90 -4.45 9.43
C ARG A 9 -3.21 -3.00 9.10
N THR A 10 -2.51 -2.49 8.11
CA THR A 10 -2.67 -1.12 7.60
C THR A 10 -3.35 -1.13 6.25
N ASP A 11 -4.16 -0.14 5.99
CA ASP A 11 -4.83 0.10 4.73
C ASP A 11 -4.55 1.52 4.22
N LYS A 12 -4.61 1.69 2.91
CA LYS A 12 -4.49 2.96 2.22
C LYS A 12 -5.90 3.45 1.90
N VAL A 13 -6.37 4.44 2.64
CA VAL A 13 -7.74 4.95 2.54
C VAL A 13 -7.74 6.31 1.85
N TYR A 14 -8.24 6.37 0.63
CA TYR A 14 -8.41 7.61 -0.13
C TYR A 14 -9.57 8.43 0.39
N GLU A 15 -9.44 9.75 0.33
CA GLU A 15 -10.57 10.64 0.49
C GLU A 15 -11.56 10.47 -0.68
N ALA A 16 -12.82 10.90 -0.49
CA ALA A 16 -13.88 10.66 -1.48
C ALA A 16 -13.62 11.29 -2.85
N ASP A 17 -12.82 12.35 -2.90
CA ASP A 17 -12.38 13.04 -4.12
C ASP A 17 -11.12 12.44 -4.75
N LEU A 18 -10.54 11.41 -4.13
CA LEU A 18 -9.31 10.72 -4.54
C LEU A 18 -8.05 11.62 -4.57
N SER A 19 -8.09 12.81 -3.99
CA SER A 19 -6.99 13.78 -4.01
C SER A 19 -5.83 13.36 -3.11
N THR A 20 -6.15 12.82 -1.95
CA THR A 20 -5.19 12.38 -0.93
C THR A 20 -5.60 11.06 -0.31
N TYR A 21 -4.69 10.46 0.46
CA TYR A 21 -5.00 9.27 1.26
C TYR A 21 -4.29 9.31 2.61
N SER A 22 -4.84 8.58 3.56
CA SER A 22 -4.26 8.31 4.87
C SER A 22 -3.94 6.82 5.02
N ILE A 23 -3.02 6.51 5.95
CA ILE A 23 -2.78 5.14 6.39
C ILE A 23 -3.59 4.90 7.66
N GLU A 24 -4.51 3.95 7.60
CA GLU A 24 -5.42 3.60 8.68
C GLU A 24 -5.30 2.12 9.03
N ALA A 25 -6.02 1.66 10.05
CA ALA A 25 -6.17 0.23 10.28
C ALA A 25 -7.00 -0.37 9.15
N TYR A 26 -6.65 -1.58 8.73
CA TYR A 26 -7.46 -2.33 7.78
C TYR A 26 -8.87 -2.54 8.36
N PRO A 27 -9.93 -2.50 7.53
CA PRO A 27 -11.30 -2.73 8.00
C PRO A 27 -11.41 -4.00 8.86
N ASP A 28 -12.21 -3.94 9.91
CA ASP A 28 -12.45 -5.03 10.88
C ASP A 28 -11.24 -5.41 11.75
N TYR A 29 -10.14 -4.67 11.68
CA TYR A 29 -9.01 -4.82 12.60
C TYR A 29 -8.99 -3.72 13.66
N SER A 30 -8.31 -4.02 14.78
CA SER A 30 -8.10 -3.05 15.85
C SER A 30 -7.43 -1.78 15.33
N PRO A 31 -7.72 -0.61 15.92
CA PRO A 31 -7.02 0.64 15.59
C PRO A 31 -5.50 0.49 15.68
N LEU A 32 -4.75 1.21 14.85
CA LEU A 32 -3.28 1.11 14.81
C LEU A 32 -2.60 1.29 16.18
N PRO A 33 -3.04 2.21 17.07
CA PRO A 33 -2.47 2.31 18.41
C PRO A 33 -2.58 1.02 19.22
N ASP A 34 -3.71 0.30 19.11
CA ASP A 34 -3.91 -0.96 19.83
C ASP A 34 -3.08 -2.11 19.23
N GLN A 35 -2.92 -2.11 17.91
CA GLN A 35 -2.01 -3.05 17.24
C GLN A 35 -0.56 -2.85 17.70
N VAL A 36 -0.10 -1.60 17.81
CA VAL A 36 1.26 -1.27 18.27
C VAL A 36 1.42 -1.63 19.76
N ARG A 37 0.43 -1.34 20.62
CA ARG A 37 0.44 -1.77 22.03
C ARG A 37 0.58 -3.30 22.17
N THR A 38 -0.07 -4.04 21.27
CA THR A 38 0.07 -5.52 21.25
C THR A 38 1.50 -5.94 20.92
N ILE A 39 2.19 -5.23 20.02
CA ILE A 39 3.60 -5.49 19.71
C ILE A 39 4.46 -5.14 20.92
N ARG A 40 4.24 -3.98 21.54
CA ARG A 40 4.97 -3.55 22.74
C ARG A 40 4.87 -4.54 23.90
N ALA A 41 3.74 -5.25 24.02
CA ALA A 41 3.54 -6.25 25.08
C ALA A 41 4.53 -7.42 25.04
N PHE A 42 5.22 -7.64 23.94
CA PHE A 42 6.31 -8.61 23.85
C PHE A 42 7.61 -8.13 24.50
N ASP A 43 7.69 -6.85 24.87
CA ASP A 43 8.84 -6.21 25.55
C ASP A 43 10.19 -6.48 24.85
N ARG A 44 10.21 -6.33 23.54
CA ARG A 44 11.40 -6.58 22.71
C ARG A 44 11.51 -5.49 21.64
N PRO A 45 12.74 -5.21 21.18
CA PRO A 45 12.93 -4.40 19.98
C PRO A 45 12.33 -5.09 18.77
N VAL A 46 11.89 -4.29 17.80
CA VAL A 46 11.24 -4.77 16.59
C VAL A 46 12.10 -4.53 15.36
N ILE A 47 12.01 -5.45 14.42
CA ILE A 47 12.46 -5.25 13.05
C ILE A 47 11.20 -5.06 12.20
N LEU A 48 11.10 -3.89 11.55
CA LEU A 48 10.01 -3.62 10.60
C LEU A 48 10.39 -4.18 9.23
N VAL A 49 9.47 -4.92 8.62
CA VAL A 49 9.67 -5.50 7.29
C VAL A 49 8.57 -5.04 6.36
N ASP A 50 8.92 -4.50 5.20
CA ASP A 50 7.98 -4.06 4.17
C ASP A 50 8.51 -4.40 2.76
N ASP A 51 7.66 -4.30 1.75
CA ASP A 51 8.02 -4.57 0.36
C ASP A 51 8.83 -3.41 -0.25
N MET A 52 8.41 -2.18 -0.03
CA MET A 52 9.03 -0.98 -0.59
C MET A 52 9.01 0.20 0.37
N LEU A 53 10.11 0.94 0.41
CA LEU A 53 10.18 2.24 1.08
C LEU A 53 10.53 3.34 0.06
N HIS A 54 9.56 4.22 -0.20
CA HIS A 54 9.72 5.39 -1.05
C HIS A 54 9.34 6.67 -0.30
N ASP A 55 8.10 7.12 -0.37
CA ASP A 55 7.60 8.31 0.33
C ASP A 55 7.41 8.09 1.84
N GLY A 56 7.39 6.83 2.27
CA GLY A 56 7.34 6.43 3.66
C GLY A 56 6.06 6.82 4.40
N LYS A 57 4.94 7.02 3.72
CA LYS A 57 3.68 7.40 4.38
C LYS A 57 3.27 6.42 5.48
N ARG A 58 3.51 5.11 5.27
CA ARG A 58 3.23 4.08 6.28
C ARG A 58 4.13 4.26 7.51
N ILE A 59 5.43 4.40 7.31
CA ILE A 59 6.36 4.58 8.44
C ILE A 59 6.13 5.91 9.15
N ARG A 60 5.84 7.00 8.44
CA ARG A 60 5.47 8.29 9.04
C ARG A 60 4.21 8.20 9.92
N ARG A 61 3.31 7.30 9.59
CA ARG A 61 2.11 7.04 10.39
C ARG A 61 2.40 6.17 11.61
N LEU A 62 3.31 5.21 11.49
CA LEU A 62 3.63 4.24 12.54
C LEU A 62 4.68 4.75 13.53
N ALA A 63 5.67 5.53 13.08
CA ALA A 63 6.77 5.99 13.91
C ALA A 63 6.29 6.71 15.20
N PRO A 64 5.37 7.70 15.15
CA PRO A 64 4.88 8.33 16.37
C PRO A 64 4.20 7.36 17.34
N LEU A 65 3.50 6.33 16.83
CA LEU A 65 2.83 5.33 17.67
C LEU A 65 3.85 4.39 18.35
N LEU A 66 4.93 4.06 17.65
CA LEU A 66 6.03 3.27 18.20
C LEU A 66 6.79 4.05 19.27
N GLU A 67 7.01 5.35 19.05
CA GLU A 67 7.62 6.25 20.03
C GLU A 67 6.74 6.42 21.27
N GLU A 68 5.44 6.71 21.11
CA GLU A 68 4.48 6.87 22.20
C GLU A 68 4.41 5.61 23.08
N THR A 69 4.51 4.45 22.49
CA THR A 69 4.50 3.17 23.22
C THR A 69 5.89 2.75 23.70
N HIS A 70 6.94 3.53 23.47
CA HIS A 70 8.34 3.18 23.77
C HIS A 70 8.73 1.82 23.20
N THR A 71 8.30 1.55 21.95
CA THR A 71 8.67 0.32 21.23
C THR A 71 9.94 0.58 20.42
N PRO A 72 11.11 0.06 20.81
CA PRO A 72 12.34 0.32 20.09
C PRO A 72 12.34 -0.39 18.73
N VAL A 73 12.75 0.34 17.69
CA VAL A 73 12.94 -0.20 16.35
C VAL A 73 14.43 -0.40 16.13
N ASP A 74 14.87 -1.65 16.03
CA ASP A 74 16.27 -1.98 15.77
C ASP A 74 16.64 -1.75 14.30
N GLN A 75 15.73 -2.08 13.40
CA GLN A 75 16.00 -2.00 11.97
C GLN A 75 14.70 -1.98 11.15
N VAL A 76 14.80 -1.37 9.96
CA VAL A 76 13.80 -1.45 8.91
C VAL A 76 14.39 -2.23 7.73
N LEU A 77 13.74 -3.30 7.30
CA LEU A 77 14.17 -4.13 6.17
C LEU A 77 13.13 -4.03 5.06
N VAL A 78 13.57 -3.74 3.84
CA VAL A 78 12.66 -3.61 2.71
C VAL A 78 13.16 -4.34 1.47
N GLY A 79 12.24 -4.78 0.62
CA GLY A 79 12.59 -5.34 -0.69
C GLY A 79 13.24 -4.27 -1.57
N TYR A 80 12.58 -3.13 -1.72
CA TYR A 80 13.06 -1.99 -2.51
C TYR A 80 13.22 -0.74 -1.66
N LEU A 81 14.44 -0.23 -1.58
CA LEU A 81 14.78 1.03 -0.90
C LEU A 81 15.08 2.11 -1.95
N THR A 82 14.35 3.23 -1.90
CA THR A 82 14.65 4.36 -2.78
C THR A 82 15.54 5.40 -2.08
N GLY A 83 16.15 6.31 -2.84
CA GLY A 83 16.92 7.43 -2.27
C GLY A 83 16.08 8.25 -1.29
N VAL A 84 14.86 8.64 -1.69
CA VAL A 84 13.91 9.38 -0.82
C VAL A 84 13.56 8.59 0.44
N GLY A 85 13.35 7.27 0.30
CA GLY A 85 13.07 6.41 1.46
C GLY A 85 14.24 6.33 2.43
N ARG A 86 15.48 6.22 1.92
CA ARG A 86 16.67 6.23 2.75
C ARG A 86 16.82 7.54 3.51
N ASP A 87 16.71 8.68 2.81
CA ASP A 87 16.84 10.00 3.42
C ASP A 87 15.79 10.22 4.52
N LEU A 88 14.59 9.67 4.34
CA LEU A 88 13.56 9.67 5.39
C LEU A 88 13.98 8.85 6.62
N MET A 89 14.56 7.65 6.43
CA MET A 89 15.00 6.83 7.56
C MET A 89 16.14 7.49 8.33
N GLU A 90 17.07 8.13 7.64
CA GLU A 90 18.12 8.94 8.27
C GLU A 90 17.52 10.06 9.12
N GLN A 91 16.49 10.77 8.62
CA GLN A 91 15.78 11.81 9.37
C GLN A 91 15.05 11.29 10.60
N LEU A 92 14.48 10.09 10.52
CA LEU A 92 13.78 9.43 11.64
C LEU A 92 14.73 8.70 12.60
N GLY A 93 16.00 8.58 12.26
CA GLY A 93 17.00 7.88 13.06
C GLY A 93 16.83 6.36 13.08
N TYR A 94 16.18 5.78 12.07
CA TYR A 94 16.00 4.35 11.96
C TYR A 94 17.02 3.72 11.01
N PRO A 95 17.80 2.71 11.46
CA PRO A 95 18.63 1.93 10.55
C PRO A 95 17.75 1.25 9.49
N VAL A 96 18.17 1.32 8.22
CA VAL A 96 17.43 0.72 7.11
C VAL A 96 18.35 -0.03 6.16
N ASP A 97 17.90 -1.21 5.73
CA ASP A 97 18.52 -1.99 4.67
C ASP A 97 17.47 -2.41 3.63
N GLY A 98 17.89 -2.43 2.36
CA GLY A 98 17.08 -2.87 1.24
C GLY A 98 17.78 -3.94 0.42
N ILE A 99 17.02 -4.94 -0.06
CA ILE A 99 17.56 -5.95 -0.99
C ILE A 99 18.03 -5.28 -2.29
N TYR A 100 17.20 -4.33 -2.79
CA TYR A 100 17.51 -3.54 -3.97
C TYR A 100 17.47 -2.05 -3.62
N TYR A 101 18.54 -1.32 -3.98
CA TYR A 101 18.61 0.11 -3.83
C TYR A 101 18.32 0.81 -5.15
N LEU A 102 17.31 1.65 -5.18
CA LEU A 102 16.85 2.42 -6.34
C LEU A 102 16.95 3.92 -6.03
N PRO A 103 18.12 4.55 -6.24
CA PRO A 103 18.33 5.94 -5.84
C PRO A 103 17.33 6.91 -6.47
N ASN A 104 16.95 6.65 -7.74
CA ASN A 104 16.07 7.48 -8.53
C ASN A 104 14.90 6.66 -9.07
N LEU A 105 13.90 6.40 -8.23
CA LEU A 105 12.67 5.76 -8.70
C LEU A 105 11.91 6.73 -9.59
N ARG A 106 11.73 6.36 -10.85
CA ARG A 106 11.02 7.20 -11.84
C ARG A 106 9.54 6.87 -11.93
N MET A 107 9.19 5.60 -11.77
CA MET A 107 7.83 5.11 -11.96
C MET A 107 7.63 3.80 -11.22
N ARG A 108 6.45 3.58 -10.70
CA ARG A 108 6.03 2.28 -10.15
C ARG A 108 4.58 1.99 -10.53
N PHE A 109 4.27 0.72 -10.63
CA PHE A 109 2.91 0.21 -10.77
C PHE A 109 2.61 -0.75 -9.62
N VAL A 110 1.37 -0.77 -9.21
CA VAL A 110 0.81 -1.79 -8.32
C VAL A 110 -0.18 -2.63 -9.13
N GLU A 111 -0.55 -3.82 -8.64
CA GLU A 111 -1.46 -4.71 -9.36
C GLU A 111 -2.76 -4.01 -9.75
N SER A 112 -3.32 -3.20 -8.85
CA SER A 112 -4.56 -2.44 -9.10
C SER A 112 -4.45 -1.39 -10.21
N THR A 113 -3.24 -1.05 -10.65
CA THR A 113 -3.01 -0.14 -11.79
C THR A 113 -3.15 -0.88 -13.13
N LEU A 114 -2.71 -2.13 -13.18
CA LEU A 114 -2.68 -2.94 -14.42
C LEU A 114 -3.88 -3.87 -14.56
N TYR A 115 -4.39 -4.35 -13.42
CA TYR A 115 -5.45 -5.35 -13.36
C TYR A 115 -6.63 -4.83 -12.52
N PRO A 116 -7.78 -4.48 -13.13
CA PRO A 116 -8.96 -4.10 -12.39
C PRO A 116 -9.46 -5.27 -11.54
N PHE A 117 -10.14 -4.96 -10.45
CA PHE A 117 -10.71 -5.91 -9.49
C PHE A 117 -9.69 -6.68 -8.63
N ILE A 118 -8.40 -6.37 -8.75
CA ILE A 118 -7.34 -6.95 -7.94
C ILE A 118 -6.70 -5.83 -7.11
N GLY A 119 -6.74 -5.96 -5.78
CA GLY A 119 -6.05 -5.06 -4.86
C GLY A 119 -6.49 -3.58 -4.95
N GLY A 120 -7.78 -3.33 -5.13
CA GLY A 120 -8.32 -1.97 -5.16
C GLY A 120 -8.06 -1.19 -3.86
N ASP A 121 -7.77 0.10 -3.97
CA ASP A 121 -7.58 0.99 -2.83
C ASP A 121 -8.92 1.35 -2.18
N THR A 122 -9.00 1.34 -0.85
CA THR A 122 -10.19 1.72 -0.10
C THR A 122 -10.48 3.23 -0.27
N VAL A 123 -11.76 3.58 -0.43
CA VAL A 123 -12.22 4.97 -0.54
C VAL A 123 -13.11 5.31 0.64
N ARG A 124 -12.80 6.39 1.34
CA ARG A 124 -13.64 6.90 2.42
C ARG A 124 -14.97 7.41 1.86
N ARG A 125 -16.06 6.84 2.35
CA ARG A 125 -17.42 7.30 2.04
C ARG A 125 -18.26 7.32 3.32
N THR A 126 -19.25 8.19 3.35
CA THR A 126 -20.22 8.29 4.45
C THR A 126 -21.25 7.17 4.41
N GLU A 127 -21.55 6.65 3.22
CA GLU A 127 -22.51 5.58 3.01
C GLU A 127 -21.82 4.22 3.08
N ARG A 128 -22.35 3.33 3.90
CA ARG A 128 -21.92 1.93 3.93
C ARG A 128 -22.60 1.16 2.80
N LEU A 129 -21.82 0.36 2.09
CA LEU A 129 -22.36 -0.58 1.12
C LEU A 129 -23.10 -1.72 1.81
N PRO A 130 -24.09 -2.38 1.12
CA PRO A 130 -24.73 -3.57 1.65
C PRO A 130 -23.70 -4.64 2.08
N GLY A 131 -24.00 -5.35 3.17
CA GLY A 131 -23.10 -6.39 3.69
C GLY A 131 -21.85 -5.88 4.40
N GLY A 132 -21.77 -4.58 4.71
CA GLY A 132 -20.60 -3.98 5.40
C GLY A 132 -19.37 -3.83 4.52
N LEU A 133 -19.52 -3.99 3.20
CA LEU A 133 -18.43 -3.83 2.24
C LEU A 133 -17.88 -2.40 2.26
N GLN A 134 -16.57 -2.27 2.14
CA GLN A 134 -15.92 -0.98 1.97
C GLN A 134 -15.88 -0.61 0.49
N PRO A 135 -16.21 0.64 0.12
CA PRO A 135 -16.03 1.09 -1.26
C PRO A 135 -14.54 1.12 -1.61
N SER A 136 -14.22 0.69 -2.81
CA SER A 136 -12.84 0.69 -3.31
C SER A 136 -12.77 1.22 -4.73
N VAL A 137 -11.57 1.61 -5.16
CA VAL A 137 -11.28 2.09 -6.50
C VAL A 137 -10.01 1.44 -7.04
N ASN A 138 -10.06 1.07 -8.30
CA ASN A 138 -8.87 0.70 -9.06
C ASN A 138 -8.42 1.90 -9.89
N ARG A 139 -7.18 2.32 -9.68
CA ARG A 139 -6.58 3.45 -10.40
C ARG A 139 -5.82 2.93 -11.62
N ILE A 140 -6.58 2.56 -12.66
CA ILE A 140 -6.04 2.01 -13.90
C ILE A 140 -5.98 3.07 -15.01
N LEU A 141 -5.01 2.95 -15.89
CA LEU A 141 -4.96 3.73 -17.12
C LEU A 141 -6.10 3.30 -18.09
N PRO A 142 -6.69 4.20 -18.85
CA PRO A 142 -6.44 5.65 -18.91
C PRO A 142 -7.21 6.48 -17.87
N TYR A 143 -7.94 5.83 -16.95
CA TYR A 143 -8.86 6.50 -16.00
C TYR A 143 -8.15 7.19 -14.84
N ALA A 144 -6.92 6.79 -14.56
CA ALA A 144 -6.09 7.45 -13.56
C ALA A 144 -4.63 7.49 -14.03
N ALA A 145 -3.96 8.62 -13.78
CA ALA A 145 -2.52 8.70 -13.99
C ALA A 145 -1.78 7.85 -12.94
N PRO A 146 -0.69 7.14 -13.30
CA PRO A 146 0.16 6.49 -12.32
C PRO A 146 0.77 7.53 -11.37
N GLU A 147 0.97 7.15 -10.10
CA GLU A 147 1.45 8.06 -9.05
C GLU A 147 2.83 8.68 -9.36
N PHE A 148 3.61 8.06 -10.22
CA PHE A 148 4.95 8.49 -10.58
C PHE A 148 5.16 8.33 -12.08
N ALA A 149 4.71 9.29 -12.87
CA ALA A 149 5.05 9.32 -14.28
C ALA A 149 5.39 10.74 -14.72
N PRO A 150 6.55 10.92 -15.33
CA PRO A 150 6.49 11.42 -16.68
C PRO A 150 6.66 10.24 -17.63
N MET A 151 5.58 9.71 -18.17
CA MET A 151 5.61 8.88 -19.36
C MET A 151 5.48 9.79 -20.57
N ASP A 152 6.24 9.48 -21.63
CA ASP A 152 5.95 10.08 -22.94
C ASP A 152 4.57 9.61 -23.45
N GLY A 153 3.96 10.41 -24.31
CA GLY A 153 2.58 10.16 -24.75
C GLY A 153 2.39 8.81 -25.46
N ARG A 154 3.44 8.28 -26.11
CA ARG A 154 3.38 6.98 -26.78
C ARG A 154 3.37 5.84 -25.79
N THR A 155 4.28 5.85 -24.82
CA THR A 155 4.36 4.85 -23.76
C THR A 155 3.08 4.85 -22.92
N ALA A 156 2.52 6.03 -22.58
CA ALA A 156 1.26 6.14 -21.87
C ALA A 156 0.09 5.55 -22.67
N TRP A 157 0.07 5.76 -23.98
CA TRP A 157 -0.94 5.19 -24.86
C TRP A 157 -0.87 3.65 -24.95
N GLU A 158 0.32 3.11 -25.21
CA GLU A 158 0.55 1.67 -25.30
C GLU A 158 0.17 0.96 -23.98
N LEU A 159 0.54 1.55 -22.84
CA LEU A 159 0.17 1.01 -21.52
C LEU A 159 -1.34 1.13 -21.25
N SER A 160 -1.98 2.22 -21.68
CA SER A 160 -3.43 2.39 -21.55
C SER A 160 -4.19 1.33 -22.34
N LEU A 161 -3.74 1.00 -23.55
CA LEU A 161 -4.32 -0.09 -24.33
C LEU A 161 -4.16 -1.44 -23.60
N CYS A 162 -2.98 -1.75 -23.07
CA CYS A 162 -2.74 -2.96 -22.28
C CYS A 162 -3.70 -3.05 -21.09
N CYS A 163 -3.88 -1.96 -20.33
CA CYS A 163 -4.81 -1.92 -19.19
C CYS A 163 -6.26 -2.17 -19.61
N LEU A 164 -6.69 -1.58 -20.74
CA LEU A 164 -8.03 -1.80 -21.28
C LEU A 164 -8.26 -3.22 -21.77
N GLU A 165 -7.27 -3.83 -22.43
CA GLU A 165 -7.30 -5.23 -22.82
C GLU A 165 -7.40 -6.15 -21.62
N ASN A 166 -6.58 -5.95 -20.59
CA ASN A 166 -6.67 -6.67 -19.33
C ASN A 166 -8.05 -6.56 -18.67
N ALA A 167 -8.61 -5.34 -18.64
CA ALA A 167 -9.94 -5.10 -18.09
C ALA A 167 -11.02 -5.87 -18.87
N ARG A 168 -10.98 -5.83 -20.20
CA ARG A 168 -11.88 -6.59 -21.07
C ARG A 168 -11.78 -8.08 -20.82
N ASP A 169 -10.56 -8.62 -20.80
CA ASP A 169 -10.34 -10.05 -20.67
C ASP A 169 -10.81 -10.59 -19.30
N ILE A 170 -10.57 -9.82 -18.23
CA ILE A 170 -11.10 -10.14 -16.90
C ILE A 170 -12.63 -10.12 -16.88
N LEU A 171 -13.26 -9.09 -17.47
CA LEU A 171 -14.73 -9.00 -17.53
C LEU A 171 -15.34 -10.15 -18.34
N LEU A 172 -14.73 -10.53 -19.47
CA LEU A 172 -15.17 -11.67 -20.28
C LEU A 172 -15.02 -12.99 -19.51
N ALA A 173 -13.95 -13.17 -18.76
CA ALA A 173 -13.74 -14.36 -17.92
C ALA A 173 -14.79 -14.43 -16.81
N LEU A 174 -15.05 -13.31 -16.10
CA LEU A 174 -16.09 -13.23 -15.07
C LEU A 174 -17.49 -13.48 -15.62
N GLU A 175 -17.82 -12.90 -16.79
CA GLU A 175 -19.12 -13.14 -17.45
C GLU A 175 -19.30 -14.59 -17.84
N THR A 176 -18.26 -15.21 -18.37
CA THR A 176 -18.30 -16.64 -18.77
C THR A 176 -18.51 -17.53 -17.54
N GLU A 177 -17.80 -17.28 -16.46
CA GLU A 177 -17.94 -18.02 -15.21
C GLU A 177 -19.31 -17.83 -14.59
N PHE A 178 -19.79 -16.59 -14.56
CA PHE A 178 -21.14 -16.29 -14.03
C PHE A 178 -22.24 -16.99 -14.81
N ARG A 179 -22.18 -17.00 -16.15
CA ARG A 179 -23.15 -17.72 -17.00
C ARG A 179 -23.08 -19.24 -16.83
N GLY A 180 -21.95 -19.76 -16.41
CA GLY A 180 -21.77 -21.19 -16.12
C GLY A 180 -22.35 -21.61 -14.76
N LEU A 181 -22.59 -20.64 -13.85
CA LEU A 181 -23.14 -20.86 -12.52
C LEU A 181 -24.66 -20.71 -12.44
N TYR A 182 -25.28 -20.01 -13.39
CA TYR A 182 -26.71 -19.69 -13.50
C TYR A 182 -27.26 -19.98 -14.90
#